data_af571c190974a678019d07b8403a475a
#
_entry.id   af571c190974a678019d07b8403a475a
#
_cell.length_a   1.000
_cell.length_b   1.000
_cell.length_c   1.000
_cell.angle_alpha   90.00
_cell.angle_beta   90.00
_cell.angle_gamma   90.00
#
_symmetry.space_group_name_H-M   'P 1'
#
loop_
_entity.id
_entity.type
_entity.pdbx_description
1 polymer ?
#
loop_
_entity_poly.entity_id
_entity_poly.type
_entity_poly.pdbx_seq_one_letter_code
_entity_poly.pdbx_strand_id
1 'polypeptide(L)'
;MLSLISKLIPYLQIQYYSLPGIYLLTDGFGAFEENLLTNINIYFGVETVKYADTVIDLGAHIGTFTLYAILHAKPNTCIIAVEPDRTNYRILLNNIRKLSKIIKEKNIKLITLNMAVWHKQGKFRFRNIGWSEGGYLTGDPCTSQDKECVDTITLDKLLELSNGRIIAKIDIEGAELPVLLFSKSLTRISDIAIEPHGNETLITKILRQYGYSVQYTEYKLNPTLYKYWINISPKIFGISIALYRLLVSTVLTPKITILKATKPHYDNITK
;
A
#
# COMPACT_ATOMS: atom_id res chain seq x y z
N MET A 1 -26.36 6.32 9.40
CA MET A 1 -25.13 5.55 9.59
C MET A 1 -23.88 6.41 9.40
N LEU A 2 -23.71 7.13 8.30
CA LEU A 2 -22.56 8.04 8.07
C LEU A 2 -22.42 9.16 9.13
N SER A 3 -23.53 9.69 9.68
CA SER A 3 -23.50 10.72 10.74
C SER A 3 -23.04 10.18 12.11
N LEU A 4 -23.18 8.88 12.35
CA LEU A 4 -22.69 8.24 13.57
C LEU A 4 -21.18 7.96 13.48
N ILE A 5 -20.71 7.59 12.30
CA ILE A 5 -19.29 7.34 12.01
C ILE A 5 -18.50 8.64 12.13
N SER A 6 -19.02 9.76 11.62
CA SER A 6 -18.37 11.08 11.74
C SER A 6 -18.22 11.55 13.20
N LYS A 7 -19.09 11.12 14.11
CA LYS A 7 -19.00 11.44 15.54
C LYS A 7 -18.00 10.55 16.31
N LEU A 8 -17.64 9.39 15.75
CA LEU A 8 -16.69 8.44 16.35
C LEU A 8 -15.25 8.66 15.85
N ILE A 9 -15.08 9.38 14.74
CA ILE A 9 -13.77 9.75 14.17
C ILE A 9 -12.84 10.41 15.20
N PRO A 10 -13.29 11.27 16.14
CA PRO A 10 -12.39 11.84 17.16
C PRO A 10 -11.75 10.81 18.10
N TYR A 11 -12.37 9.63 18.25
CA TYR A 11 -11.84 8.57 19.11
C TYR A 11 -10.95 7.57 18.38
N LEU A 12 -10.91 7.64 17.04
CA LEU A 12 -10.00 6.92 16.15
C LEU A 12 -8.82 7.82 15.73
N GLN A 13 -8.36 8.68 16.65
CA GLN A 13 -7.17 9.51 16.44
C GLN A 13 -5.94 8.62 16.37
N ILE A 14 -5.64 8.14 15.19
CA ILE A 14 -4.30 7.68 14.87
C ILE A 14 -3.52 8.97 14.59
N GLN A 15 -2.73 9.42 15.58
CA GLN A 15 -1.81 10.52 15.39
C GLN A 15 -0.74 10.07 14.41
N TYR A 16 -0.91 10.40 13.15
CA TYR A 16 0.18 10.31 12.20
C TYR A 16 1.23 11.37 12.58
N TYR A 17 2.38 10.91 13.05
CA TYR A 17 3.61 11.70 13.20
C TYR A 17 3.39 13.14 13.66
N SER A 18 2.90 13.33 14.86
CA SER A 18 2.76 14.63 15.51
C SER A 18 2.14 15.78 14.69
N LEU A 19 1.44 15.47 13.59
CA LEU A 19 0.65 16.46 12.87
C LEU A 19 -0.78 16.43 13.41
N PRO A 20 -1.18 17.39 14.27
CA PRO A 20 -2.53 17.47 14.79
C PRO A 20 -3.53 17.62 13.63
N GLY A 21 -4.55 16.77 13.59
CA GLY A 21 -5.69 16.94 12.70
C GLY A 21 -5.64 16.23 11.35
N ILE A 22 -4.68 15.34 11.09
CA ILE A 22 -4.77 14.44 9.93
C ILE A 22 -5.60 13.22 10.33
N TYR A 23 -6.88 13.27 9.99
CA TYR A 23 -7.79 12.15 10.13
C TYR A 23 -7.83 11.41 8.79
N LEU A 24 -7.44 10.14 8.77
CA LEU A 24 -7.70 9.29 7.62
C LEU A 24 -9.16 8.89 7.63
N LEU A 25 -9.83 8.99 6.50
CA LEU A 25 -11.11 8.34 6.31
C LEU A 25 -10.82 6.86 6.20
N THR A 26 -11.20 6.10 7.21
CA THR A 26 -11.07 4.65 7.21
C THR A 26 -12.43 4.04 6.91
N ASP A 27 -12.45 3.00 6.14
CA ASP A 27 -13.65 2.26 5.75
C ASP A 27 -13.74 0.88 6.41
N GLY A 28 -12.77 0.55 7.25
CA GLY A 28 -12.77 -0.73 7.95
C GLY A 28 -11.50 -1.08 8.71
N PHE A 29 -11.39 -2.34 9.04
CA PHE A 29 -10.34 -2.90 9.89
C PHE A 29 -8.95 -2.85 9.23
N GLY A 30 -8.88 -3.17 7.96
CA GLY A 30 -7.61 -3.27 7.31
C GLY A 30 -6.93 -1.92 7.09
N ALA A 31 -7.71 -0.86 6.80
CA ALA A 31 -7.16 0.49 6.79
C ALA A 31 -6.54 0.89 8.14
N PHE A 32 -7.08 0.40 9.27
CA PHE A 32 -6.49 0.58 10.58
C PHE A 32 -5.18 -0.22 10.72
N GLU A 33 -5.18 -1.45 10.25
CA GLU A 33 -4.03 -2.35 10.27
C GLU A 33 -2.89 -1.80 9.42
N GLU A 34 -3.17 -1.42 8.17
CA GLU A 34 -2.21 -0.79 7.26
C GLU A 34 -1.64 0.51 7.85
N ASN A 35 -2.49 1.35 8.46
CA ASN A 35 -2.05 2.56 9.14
C ASN A 35 -1.08 2.25 10.28
N LEU A 36 -1.38 1.25 11.11
CA LEU A 36 -0.52 0.83 12.20
C LEU A 36 0.81 0.29 11.68
N LEU A 37 0.77 -0.56 10.66
CA LEU A 37 1.95 -1.20 10.08
C LEU A 37 2.83 -0.20 9.35
N THR A 38 2.25 0.77 8.64
CA THR A 38 3.02 1.85 8.02
C THR A 38 3.71 2.71 9.07
N ASN A 39 3.05 2.98 10.20
CA ASN A 39 3.64 3.73 11.31
C ASN A 39 4.85 3.03 11.95
N ILE A 40 4.91 1.70 11.93
CA ILE A 40 6.07 0.95 12.42
C ILE A 40 7.10 0.67 11.31
N ASN A 41 7.00 1.37 10.19
CA ASN A 41 7.93 1.28 9.06
C ASN A 41 8.01 -0.13 8.44
N ILE A 42 6.88 -0.83 8.35
CA ILE A 42 6.84 -2.21 7.86
C ILE A 42 7.41 -2.33 6.46
N TYR A 43 7.05 -1.42 5.55
CA TYR A 43 7.57 -1.41 4.18
C TYR A 43 8.96 -0.76 4.14
N PHE A 44 9.04 0.52 4.41
CA PHE A 44 10.29 1.29 4.37
C PHE A 44 10.45 2.20 5.58
N GLY A 45 11.67 2.25 6.12
CA GLY A 45 12.02 3.25 7.13
C GLY A 45 12.09 4.66 6.56
N VAL A 46 12.03 5.65 7.46
CA VAL A 46 12.10 7.09 7.12
C VAL A 46 13.31 7.41 6.24
N GLU A 47 14.48 6.87 6.59
CA GLU A 47 15.72 7.15 5.83
C GLU A 47 15.65 6.62 4.40
N THR A 48 15.04 5.46 4.16
CA THR A 48 14.87 4.92 2.82
C THR A 48 14.00 5.83 1.96
N VAL A 49 12.88 6.32 2.50
CA VAL A 49 11.98 7.24 1.82
C VAL A 49 12.65 8.60 1.58
N LYS A 50 13.36 9.12 2.59
CA LYS A 50 14.05 10.42 2.54
C LYS A 50 15.12 10.50 1.45
N TYR A 51 15.78 9.38 1.13
CA TYR A 51 16.82 9.37 0.11
C TYR A 51 16.31 8.95 -1.29
N ALA A 52 15.03 8.61 -1.42
CA ALA A 52 14.44 8.28 -2.72
C ALA A 52 14.23 9.54 -3.59
N ASP A 53 14.46 9.40 -4.89
CA ASP A 53 14.07 10.39 -5.90
C ASP A 53 12.67 10.11 -6.43
N THR A 54 12.32 8.81 -6.48
CA THR A 54 10.97 8.36 -6.83
C THR A 54 10.48 7.32 -5.81
N VAL A 55 9.25 7.50 -5.34
CA VAL A 55 8.51 6.54 -4.51
C VAL A 55 7.33 6.03 -5.32
N ILE A 56 7.21 4.72 -5.47
CA ILE A 56 6.09 4.06 -6.15
C ILE A 56 5.29 3.29 -5.12
N ASP A 57 3.97 3.53 -5.07
CA ASP A 57 3.00 2.89 -4.19
C ASP A 57 1.98 2.15 -5.05
N LEU A 58 2.15 0.84 -5.19
CA LEU A 58 1.27 -0.04 -5.94
C LEU A 58 0.30 -0.72 -4.97
N GLY A 59 -1.00 -0.53 -5.21
CA GLY A 59 -2.06 -0.81 -4.25
C GLY A 59 -2.08 0.24 -3.16
N ALA A 60 -2.27 1.51 -3.56
CA ALA A 60 -2.20 2.63 -2.62
C ALA A 60 -3.37 2.68 -1.65
N HIS A 61 -4.46 1.93 -1.91
CA HIS A 61 -5.65 1.86 -1.08
C HIS A 61 -6.17 3.26 -0.75
N ILE A 62 -6.42 3.58 0.51
CA ILE A 62 -6.84 4.93 0.96
C ILE A 62 -5.67 5.91 1.13
N GLY A 63 -4.44 5.48 0.79
CA GLY A 63 -3.26 6.34 0.73
C GLY A 63 -2.34 6.32 1.94
N THR A 64 -2.41 5.32 2.79
CA THR A 64 -1.65 5.27 4.03
C THR A 64 -0.15 5.39 3.78
N PHE A 65 0.42 4.53 2.91
CA PHE A 65 1.84 4.60 2.57
C PHE A 65 2.16 5.83 1.71
N THR A 66 1.27 6.24 0.80
CA THR A 66 1.44 7.47 0.00
C THR A 66 1.60 8.71 0.90
N LEU A 67 0.76 8.85 1.94
CA LEU A 67 0.85 9.97 2.90
C LEU A 67 2.14 9.92 3.70
N TYR A 68 2.52 8.73 4.16
CA TYR A 68 3.82 8.52 4.82
C TYR A 68 4.98 8.96 3.92
N ALA A 69 4.95 8.58 2.64
CA ALA A 69 5.96 9.00 1.68
C ALA A 69 6.00 10.53 1.51
N ILE A 70 4.85 11.20 1.38
CA ILE A 70 4.77 12.67 1.28
C ILE A 70 5.41 13.35 2.50
N LEU A 71 5.14 12.83 3.70
CA LEU A 71 5.66 13.39 4.95
C LEU A 71 7.17 13.28 5.06
N HIS A 72 7.74 12.17 4.62
CA HIS A 72 9.16 11.86 4.81
C HIS A 72 10.04 12.09 3.59
N ALA A 73 9.46 12.24 2.39
CA ALA A 73 10.21 12.52 1.18
C ALA A 73 11.02 13.82 1.27
N LYS A 74 12.17 13.82 0.62
CA LYS A 74 12.95 15.05 0.38
C LYS A 74 12.23 15.98 -0.63
N PRO A 75 12.61 17.25 -0.72
CA PRO A 75 12.11 18.12 -1.77
C PRO A 75 12.38 17.57 -3.19
N ASN A 76 11.48 17.87 -4.13
CA ASN A 76 11.52 17.45 -5.53
C ASN A 76 11.37 15.94 -5.78
N THR A 77 10.94 15.15 -4.78
CA THR A 77 10.64 13.73 -4.96
C THR A 77 9.42 13.55 -5.88
N CYS A 78 9.49 12.55 -6.77
CA CYS A 78 8.33 12.06 -7.51
C CYS A 78 7.63 10.96 -6.70
N ILE A 79 6.32 11.06 -6.50
CA ILE A 79 5.52 10.02 -5.82
C ILE A 79 4.44 9.56 -6.79
N ILE A 80 4.38 8.25 -7.05
CA ILE A 80 3.42 7.62 -7.95
C ILE A 80 2.58 6.65 -7.13
N ALA A 81 1.27 6.91 -7.03
CA ALA A 81 0.31 6.08 -6.31
C ALA A 81 -0.71 5.49 -7.27
N VAL A 82 -0.89 4.17 -7.23
CA VAL A 82 -1.78 3.43 -8.14
C VAL A 82 -2.79 2.64 -7.31
N GLU A 83 -4.09 2.88 -7.54
CA GLU A 83 -5.19 2.24 -6.83
C GLU A 83 -6.34 1.93 -7.80
N PRO A 84 -6.72 0.64 -7.98
CA PRO A 84 -7.79 0.25 -8.91
C PRO A 84 -9.20 0.54 -8.41
N ASP A 85 -9.48 0.36 -7.11
CA ASP A 85 -10.81 0.58 -6.57
C ASP A 85 -11.16 2.08 -6.57
N ARG A 86 -12.29 2.43 -7.22
CA ARG A 86 -12.72 3.82 -7.35
C ARG A 86 -13.05 4.47 -6.01
N THR A 87 -13.54 3.70 -5.06
CA THR A 87 -13.91 4.21 -3.74
C THR A 87 -12.66 4.52 -2.94
N ASN A 88 -11.73 3.58 -2.87
CA ASN A 88 -10.44 3.75 -2.22
C ASN A 88 -9.65 4.91 -2.86
N TYR A 89 -9.62 4.97 -4.19
CA TYR A 89 -8.97 6.05 -4.92
C TYR A 89 -9.55 7.45 -4.60
N ARG A 90 -10.88 7.58 -4.45
CA ARG A 90 -11.48 8.84 -4.02
C ARG A 90 -11.07 9.22 -2.60
N ILE A 91 -10.98 8.23 -1.70
CA ILE A 91 -10.53 8.45 -0.32
C ILE A 91 -9.05 8.85 -0.32
N LEU A 92 -8.20 8.15 -1.08
CA LEU A 92 -6.80 8.51 -1.31
C LEU A 92 -6.65 9.98 -1.72
N LEU A 93 -7.37 10.43 -2.75
CA LEU A 93 -7.33 11.83 -3.20
C LEU A 93 -7.75 12.82 -2.10
N ASN A 94 -8.78 12.49 -1.32
CA ASN A 94 -9.21 13.33 -0.21
C ASN A 94 -8.17 13.40 0.91
N ASN A 95 -7.50 12.30 1.20
CA ASN A 95 -6.43 12.24 2.18
C ASN A 95 -5.21 13.05 1.73
N ILE A 96 -4.81 12.91 0.46
CA ILE A 96 -3.70 13.69 -0.14
C ILE A 96 -3.95 15.20 -0.07
N ARG A 97 -5.18 15.65 -0.33
CA ARG A 97 -5.53 17.10 -0.27
C ARG A 97 -5.22 17.74 1.08
N LYS A 98 -5.27 16.97 2.17
CA LYS A 98 -4.91 17.45 3.51
C LYS A 98 -3.43 17.80 3.65
N LEU A 99 -2.58 17.21 2.80
CA LEU A 99 -1.14 17.48 2.74
C LEU A 99 -0.73 18.44 1.63
N SER A 100 -1.69 19.14 0.98
CA SER A 100 -1.42 20.03 -0.16
C SER A 100 -0.37 21.10 0.12
N LYS A 101 -0.32 21.63 1.34
CA LYS A 101 0.70 22.59 1.77
C LYS A 101 2.10 21.97 1.75
N ILE A 102 2.26 20.79 2.33
CA ILE A 102 3.54 20.05 2.39
C ILE A 102 4.01 19.67 0.98
N ILE A 103 3.09 19.18 0.14
CA ILE A 103 3.35 18.82 -1.26
C ILE A 103 3.92 20.04 -2.01
N LYS A 104 3.31 21.21 -1.83
CA LYS A 104 3.75 22.46 -2.46
C LYS A 104 5.09 22.92 -1.89
N GLU A 105 5.26 22.95 -0.57
CA GLU A 105 6.50 23.39 0.10
C GLU A 105 7.70 22.53 -0.29
N LYS A 106 7.49 21.22 -0.42
CA LYS A 106 8.53 20.27 -0.85
C LYS A 106 8.66 20.15 -2.37
N ASN A 107 7.82 20.83 -3.16
CA ASN A 107 7.77 20.67 -4.61
C ASN A 107 7.67 19.20 -5.06
N ILE A 108 6.81 18.41 -4.39
CA ILE A 108 6.62 17.00 -4.70
C ILE A 108 5.84 16.88 -6.02
N LYS A 109 6.39 16.14 -6.98
CA LYS A 109 5.67 15.71 -8.18
C LYS A 109 4.81 14.50 -7.82
N LEU A 110 3.51 14.71 -7.64
CA LEU A 110 2.57 13.65 -7.28
C LEU A 110 1.78 13.20 -8.52
N ILE A 111 1.81 11.89 -8.79
CA ILE A 111 1.05 11.22 -9.85
C ILE A 111 0.15 10.19 -9.18
N THR A 112 -1.17 10.31 -9.36
CA THR A 112 -2.14 9.34 -8.86
C THR A 112 -2.91 8.73 -10.01
N LEU A 113 -3.05 7.41 -10.04
CA LEU A 113 -3.70 6.67 -11.12
C LEU A 113 -4.78 5.75 -10.58
N ASN A 114 -6.02 5.90 -11.08
CA ASN A 114 -7.09 4.95 -10.80
C ASN A 114 -7.02 3.81 -11.82
N MET A 115 -6.07 2.93 -11.64
CA MET A 115 -5.73 1.81 -12.51
C MET A 115 -5.27 0.63 -11.66
N ALA A 116 -5.32 -0.58 -12.23
CA ALA A 116 -4.64 -1.72 -11.64
C ALA A 116 -3.24 -1.90 -12.27
N VAL A 117 -2.30 -2.42 -11.49
CA VAL A 117 -1.00 -2.81 -12.03
C VAL A 117 -1.09 -4.24 -12.51
N TRP A 118 -0.70 -4.48 -13.77
CA TRP A 118 -0.77 -5.79 -14.40
C TRP A 118 0.40 -6.02 -15.35
N HIS A 119 0.57 -7.25 -15.82
CA HIS A 119 1.66 -7.60 -16.74
C HIS A 119 1.48 -7.05 -18.16
N LYS A 120 0.29 -6.55 -18.50
CA LYS A 120 -0.02 -5.92 -19.79
C LYS A 120 -1.06 -4.82 -19.64
N GLN A 121 -1.04 -3.84 -20.54
CA GLN A 121 -2.04 -2.80 -20.61
C GLN A 121 -3.34 -3.35 -21.24
N GLY A 122 -4.47 -2.79 -20.80
CA GLY A 122 -5.81 -3.15 -21.30
C GLY A 122 -6.88 -2.84 -20.27
N LYS A 123 -8.05 -3.45 -20.47
CA LYS A 123 -9.14 -3.46 -19.50
C LYS A 123 -9.36 -4.86 -18.98
N PHE A 124 -9.33 -5.01 -17.67
CA PHE A 124 -9.46 -6.29 -17.01
C PHE A 124 -10.54 -6.26 -15.96
N ARG A 125 -11.17 -7.43 -15.73
CA ARG A 125 -12.17 -7.56 -14.69
C ARG A 125 -11.52 -7.48 -13.32
N PHE A 126 -12.07 -6.57 -12.50
CA PHE A 126 -11.67 -6.36 -11.12
C PHE A 126 -12.83 -6.77 -10.21
N ARG A 127 -12.59 -7.66 -9.27
CA ARG A 127 -13.57 -8.07 -8.28
C ARG A 127 -13.27 -7.40 -6.95
N ASN A 128 -14.26 -6.68 -6.43
CA ASN A 128 -14.28 -6.25 -5.04
C ASN A 128 -15.11 -7.25 -4.24
N ILE A 129 -14.53 -7.85 -3.22
CA ILE A 129 -15.21 -8.86 -2.38
C ILE A 129 -15.96 -8.24 -1.20
N GLY A 130 -16.25 -6.96 -1.25
CA GLY A 130 -17.04 -6.24 -0.23
C GLY A 130 -16.25 -5.74 0.97
N TRP A 131 -14.94 -5.98 1.00
CA TRP A 131 -13.99 -5.42 1.95
C TRP A 131 -13.06 -4.48 1.19
N SER A 132 -12.71 -3.37 1.78
CA SER A 132 -11.90 -2.34 1.08
C SER A 132 -10.55 -2.85 0.59
N GLU A 133 -10.00 -3.87 1.22
CA GLU A 133 -8.71 -4.49 0.92
C GLU A 133 -8.80 -5.71 0.02
N GLY A 134 -9.99 -6.24 -0.23
CA GLY A 134 -10.15 -7.52 -0.92
C GLY A 134 -10.41 -7.38 -2.43
N GLY A 135 -9.94 -6.33 -3.07
CA GLY A 135 -10.11 -6.15 -4.51
C GLY A 135 -8.96 -6.77 -5.31
N TYR A 136 -9.25 -7.67 -6.25
CA TYR A 136 -8.23 -8.33 -7.08
C TYR A 136 -8.61 -8.42 -8.56
N LEU A 137 -7.60 -8.52 -9.42
CA LEU A 137 -7.78 -8.80 -10.85
C LEU A 137 -8.03 -10.29 -11.09
N THR A 138 -9.06 -10.63 -11.87
CA THR A 138 -9.31 -12.04 -12.23
C THR A 138 -8.38 -12.54 -13.34
N GLY A 139 -7.67 -11.64 -14.02
CA GLY A 139 -6.87 -11.97 -15.20
C GLY A 139 -7.67 -12.01 -16.50
N ASP A 140 -8.99 -11.96 -16.44
CA ASP A 140 -9.87 -11.98 -17.61
C ASP A 140 -9.96 -10.60 -18.25
N PRO A 141 -9.77 -10.47 -19.56
CA PRO A 141 -10.06 -9.24 -20.27
C PRO A 141 -11.55 -8.88 -20.15
N CYS A 142 -11.83 -7.59 -20.04
CA CYS A 142 -13.19 -7.10 -20.05
C CYS A 142 -13.82 -7.15 -21.43
N THR A 143 -15.10 -7.47 -21.44
CA THR A 143 -16.00 -7.28 -22.60
C THR A 143 -16.83 -6.01 -22.42
N SER A 144 -17.54 -5.59 -23.46
CA SER A 144 -18.42 -4.41 -23.43
C SER A 144 -19.60 -4.53 -22.43
N GLN A 145 -19.88 -5.74 -21.95
CA GLN A 145 -20.99 -6.03 -21.02
C GLN A 145 -20.55 -6.05 -19.55
N ASP A 146 -19.24 -6.05 -19.28
CA ASP A 146 -18.72 -6.14 -17.92
C ASP A 146 -18.80 -4.80 -17.20
N LYS A 147 -19.40 -4.79 -16.01
CA LYS A 147 -19.57 -3.59 -15.17
C LYS A 147 -18.36 -3.30 -14.26
N GLU A 148 -17.56 -4.32 -13.98
CA GLU A 148 -16.44 -4.28 -13.02
C GLU A 148 -15.10 -4.33 -13.75
N CYS A 149 -14.85 -3.31 -14.59
CA CYS A 149 -13.64 -3.20 -15.37
C CYS A 149 -12.76 -2.07 -14.87
N VAL A 150 -11.46 -2.34 -14.82
CA VAL A 150 -10.44 -1.33 -14.55
C VAL A 150 -9.42 -1.28 -15.69
N ASP A 151 -8.91 -0.10 -15.96
CA ASP A 151 -7.76 0.05 -16.85
C ASP A 151 -6.51 -0.46 -16.14
N THR A 152 -5.58 -1.03 -16.91
CA THR A 152 -4.33 -1.56 -16.35
C THR A 152 -3.11 -0.85 -16.91
N ILE A 153 -2.09 -0.75 -16.07
CA ILE A 153 -0.77 -0.19 -16.40
C ILE A 153 0.31 -1.21 -16.02
N THR A 154 1.39 -1.26 -16.78
CA THR A 154 2.54 -2.11 -16.45
C THR A 154 3.51 -1.40 -15.52
N LEU A 155 4.27 -2.18 -14.74
CA LEU A 155 5.35 -1.65 -13.92
C LEU A 155 6.37 -0.88 -14.78
N ASP A 156 6.70 -1.39 -15.96
CA ASP A 156 7.64 -0.72 -16.89
C ASP A 156 7.15 0.68 -17.30
N LYS A 157 5.84 0.85 -17.53
CA LYS A 157 5.27 2.18 -17.85
C LYS A 157 5.34 3.15 -16.66
N LEU A 158 5.19 2.67 -15.44
CA LEU A 158 5.36 3.49 -14.25
C LEU A 158 6.84 3.88 -14.08
N LEU A 159 7.74 2.97 -14.40
CA LEU A 159 9.18 3.23 -14.36
C LEU A 159 9.62 4.25 -15.42
N GLU A 160 8.95 4.37 -16.58
CA GLU A 160 9.21 5.44 -17.56
C GLU A 160 8.94 6.84 -16.96
N LEU A 161 8.00 6.95 -15.99
CA LEU A 161 7.69 8.20 -15.30
C LEU A 161 8.65 8.53 -14.15
N SER A 162 9.53 7.58 -13.81
CA SER A 162 10.40 7.59 -12.64
C SER A 162 11.83 7.98 -13.00
N ASN A 163 12.52 8.59 -12.05
CA ASN A 163 13.92 8.95 -12.18
C ASN A 163 14.72 8.71 -10.89
N GLY A 164 16.04 8.75 -10.98
CA GLY A 164 16.96 8.65 -9.86
C GLY A 164 16.83 7.34 -9.07
N ARG A 165 17.00 7.42 -7.76
CA ARG A 165 16.82 6.30 -6.85
C ARG A 165 15.34 6.01 -6.66
N ILE A 166 14.90 4.85 -7.12
CA ILE A 166 13.50 4.42 -7.10
C ILE A 166 13.29 3.41 -5.98
N ILE A 167 12.29 3.63 -5.14
CA ILE A 167 11.78 2.64 -4.19
C ILE A 167 10.33 2.30 -4.52
N ALA A 168 9.91 1.03 -4.32
CA ALA A 168 8.57 0.58 -4.65
C ALA A 168 7.96 -0.28 -3.54
N LYS A 169 6.79 0.14 -3.01
CA LYS A 169 5.88 -0.73 -2.26
C LYS A 169 5.00 -1.44 -3.29
N ILE A 170 4.85 -2.75 -3.15
CA ILE A 170 4.03 -3.60 -4.00
C ILE A 170 3.14 -4.46 -3.11
N ASP A 171 1.84 -4.18 -3.17
CA ASP A 171 0.80 -4.84 -2.41
C ASP A 171 -0.47 -4.73 -3.25
N ILE A 172 -0.66 -5.69 -4.15
CA ILE A 172 -1.61 -5.65 -5.27
C ILE A 172 -2.46 -6.93 -5.37
N GLU A 173 -2.69 -7.56 -4.22
CA GLU A 173 -3.68 -8.59 -4.01
C GLU A 173 -3.59 -9.75 -5.03
N GLY A 174 -2.39 -10.35 -5.14
CA GLY A 174 -2.11 -11.52 -5.95
C GLY A 174 -1.60 -11.24 -7.38
N ALA A 175 -1.47 -9.97 -7.76
CA ALA A 175 -0.88 -9.59 -9.04
C ALA A 175 0.65 -9.44 -9.02
N GLU A 176 1.30 -9.63 -7.85
CA GLU A 176 2.75 -9.41 -7.65
C GLU A 176 3.58 -10.28 -8.60
N LEU A 177 3.30 -11.59 -8.63
CA LEU A 177 4.09 -12.52 -9.44
C LEU A 177 4.04 -12.20 -10.94
N PRO A 178 2.88 -12.07 -11.59
CA PRO A 178 2.83 -11.71 -13.01
C PRO A 178 3.43 -10.33 -13.30
N VAL A 179 3.28 -9.34 -12.43
CA VAL A 179 3.88 -8.01 -12.62
C VAL A 179 5.40 -8.09 -12.63
N LEU A 180 6.00 -8.79 -11.67
CA LEU A 180 7.45 -8.94 -11.58
C LEU A 180 8.01 -9.79 -12.72
N LEU A 181 7.33 -10.90 -13.08
CA LEU A 181 7.78 -11.85 -14.09
C LEU A 181 7.89 -11.20 -15.48
N PHE A 182 6.96 -10.30 -15.81
CA PHE A 182 6.89 -9.67 -17.13
C PHE A 182 7.54 -8.27 -17.17
N SER A 183 8.04 -7.74 -16.05
CA SER A 183 8.77 -6.48 -16.04
C SER A 183 10.18 -6.66 -16.62
N LYS A 184 10.51 -5.83 -17.60
CA LYS A 184 11.84 -5.76 -18.22
C LYS A 184 12.77 -4.75 -17.53
N SER A 185 12.19 -3.84 -16.75
CA SER A 185 12.88 -2.72 -16.14
C SER A 185 13.01 -2.83 -14.61
N LEU A 186 12.75 -4.02 -14.06
CA LEU A 186 12.79 -4.26 -12.61
C LEU A 186 14.12 -3.83 -11.98
N THR A 187 15.23 -3.98 -12.74
CA THR A 187 16.56 -3.56 -12.29
C THR A 187 16.70 -2.07 -12.02
N ARG A 188 15.79 -1.22 -12.46
CA ARG A 188 15.80 0.23 -12.18
C ARG A 188 15.39 0.56 -10.75
N ILE A 189 14.70 -0.35 -10.06
CA ILE A 189 14.27 -0.13 -8.69
C ILE A 189 15.42 -0.46 -7.76
N SER A 190 15.71 0.43 -6.80
CA SER A 190 16.78 0.23 -5.81
C SER A 190 16.32 -0.65 -4.66
N ASP A 191 15.15 -0.36 -4.10
CA ASP A 191 14.59 -1.07 -2.96
C ASP A 191 13.12 -1.40 -3.22
N ILE A 192 12.73 -2.64 -2.93
CA ILE A 192 11.38 -3.15 -3.12
C ILE A 192 10.88 -3.71 -1.80
N ALA A 193 9.68 -3.34 -1.40
CA ALA A 193 8.94 -3.98 -0.31
C ALA A 193 7.66 -4.58 -0.89
N ILE A 194 7.49 -5.89 -0.73
CA ILE A 194 6.36 -6.63 -1.28
C ILE A 194 5.59 -7.31 -0.16
N GLU A 195 4.27 -7.14 -0.12
CA GLU A 195 3.36 -8.02 0.58
C GLU A 195 2.92 -9.12 -0.40
N PRO A 196 3.43 -10.34 -0.26
CA PRO A 196 3.14 -11.40 -1.22
C PRO A 196 1.81 -12.07 -0.87
N HIS A 197 0.91 -12.16 -1.84
CA HIS A 197 -0.35 -12.90 -1.74
C HIS A 197 -0.21 -14.27 -2.41
N GLY A 198 0.64 -15.11 -1.81
CA GLY A 198 1.09 -16.38 -2.37
C GLY A 198 2.32 -16.24 -3.26
N ASN A 199 2.87 -17.36 -3.67
CA ASN A 199 4.05 -17.44 -4.56
C ASN A 199 5.36 -16.80 -4.02
N GLU A 200 5.52 -16.63 -2.69
CA GLU A 200 6.69 -15.99 -2.05
C GLU A 200 8.02 -16.57 -2.54
N THR A 201 8.07 -17.89 -2.70
CA THR A 201 9.27 -18.60 -3.18
C THR A 201 9.64 -18.19 -4.61
N LEU A 202 8.64 -18.08 -5.50
CA LEU A 202 8.87 -17.68 -6.89
C LEU A 202 9.25 -16.20 -6.98
N ILE A 203 8.56 -15.35 -6.24
CA ILE A 203 8.86 -13.91 -6.13
C ILE A 203 10.30 -13.72 -5.67
N THR A 204 10.70 -14.42 -4.60
CA THR A 204 12.07 -14.38 -4.07
C THR A 204 13.08 -14.82 -5.11
N LYS A 205 12.80 -15.91 -5.84
CA LYS A 205 13.68 -16.40 -6.90
C LYS A 205 13.87 -15.36 -8.00
N ILE A 206 12.79 -14.75 -8.46
CA ILE A 206 12.83 -13.69 -9.48
C ILE A 206 13.69 -12.53 -8.98
N LEU A 207 13.42 -11.99 -7.79
CA LEU A 207 14.17 -10.86 -7.24
C LEU A 207 15.67 -11.17 -7.15
N ARG A 208 16.04 -12.36 -6.68
CA ARG A 208 17.46 -12.81 -6.62
C ARG A 208 18.11 -12.93 -8.01
N GLN A 209 17.37 -13.38 -9.02
CA GLN A 209 17.84 -13.42 -10.42
C GLN A 209 18.15 -12.02 -10.97
N TYR A 210 17.43 -11.00 -10.50
CA TYR A 210 17.69 -9.59 -10.83
C TYR A 210 18.73 -8.92 -9.92
N GLY A 211 19.42 -9.70 -9.08
CA GLY A 211 20.55 -9.25 -8.25
C GLY A 211 20.14 -8.60 -6.92
N TYR A 212 18.90 -8.82 -6.46
CA TYR A 212 18.47 -8.33 -5.15
C TYR A 212 18.89 -9.28 -4.01
N SER A 213 19.33 -8.70 -2.90
CA SER A 213 19.32 -9.37 -1.60
C SER A 213 17.90 -9.32 -1.04
N VAL A 214 17.32 -10.47 -0.71
CA VAL A 214 15.93 -10.58 -0.25
C VAL A 214 15.90 -11.06 1.19
N GLN A 215 15.25 -10.28 2.04
CA GLN A 215 15.01 -10.58 3.44
C GLN A 215 13.51 -10.73 3.67
N TYR A 216 13.12 -11.67 4.55
CA TYR A 216 11.78 -11.86 5.02
C TYR A 216 11.62 -11.16 6.37
N THR A 217 10.55 -10.40 6.52
CA THR A 217 10.17 -9.83 7.80
C THR A 217 8.73 -10.23 8.10
N GLU A 218 8.54 -10.99 9.17
CA GLU A 218 7.20 -11.30 9.68
C GLU A 218 6.82 -10.28 10.75
N TYR A 219 5.70 -9.64 10.56
CA TYR A 219 5.10 -8.77 11.56
C TYR A 219 3.92 -9.49 12.19
N LYS A 220 3.90 -9.49 13.51
CA LYS A 220 2.75 -9.93 14.30
C LYS A 220 2.09 -8.69 14.87
N LEU A 221 0.80 -8.53 14.64
CA LEU A 221 0.07 -7.47 15.32
C LEU A 221 0.23 -7.59 16.83
N ASN A 222 0.52 -6.45 17.47
CA ASN A 222 0.64 -6.42 18.92
C ASN A 222 -0.69 -6.85 19.57
N PRO A 223 -0.72 -7.94 20.37
CA PRO A 223 -1.96 -8.44 20.97
C PRO A 223 -2.70 -7.40 21.82
N THR A 224 -1.97 -6.41 22.36
CA THR A 224 -2.55 -5.33 23.17
C THR A 224 -3.32 -4.35 22.30
N LEU A 225 -2.79 -3.96 21.13
CA LEU A 225 -3.46 -3.10 20.17
C LEU A 225 -4.67 -3.79 19.56
N TYR A 226 -4.54 -5.09 19.28
CA TYR A 226 -5.63 -5.93 18.83
C TYR A 226 -6.76 -6.03 19.86
N LYS A 227 -6.42 -6.20 21.16
CA LYS A 227 -7.41 -6.14 22.26
C LYS A 227 -8.12 -4.80 22.37
N TYR A 228 -7.41 -3.71 22.11
CA TYR A 228 -7.98 -2.36 22.13
C TYR A 228 -9.04 -2.21 21.03
N TRP A 229 -8.70 -2.67 19.84
CA TRP A 229 -9.61 -2.66 18.69
C TRP A 229 -10.82 -3.56 18.90
N ILE A 230 -10.63 -4.79 19.41
CA ILE A 230 -11.72 -5.72 19.81
C ILE A 230 -12.72 -5.07 20.77
N ASN A 231 -12.27 -4.20 21.67
CA ASN A 231 -13.14 -3.54 22.63
C ASN A 231 -13.94 -2.37 22.04
N ILE A 232 -13.46 -1.76 20.94
CA ILE A 232 -14.13 -0.62 20.30
C ILE A 232 -15.08 -1.09 19.19
N SER A 233 -14.67 -2.06 18.40
CA SER A 233 -15.36 -2.54 17.21
C SER A 233 -16.79 -3.07 17.42
N PRO A 234 -17.11 -3.86 18.48
CA PRO A 234 -18.45 -4.37 18.72
C PRO A 234 -19.47 -3.27 18.98
N LYS A 235 -19.04 -2.17 19.60
CA LYS A 235 -19.91 -1.01 19.87
C LYS A 235 -20.28 -0.27 18.58
N ILE A 236 -19.40 -0.35 17.56
CA ILE A 236 -19.61 0.28 16.26
C ILE A 236 -20.53 -0.56 15.38
N PHE A 237 -20.40 -1.89 15.41
CA PHE A 237 -21.10 -2.80 14.50
C PHE A 237 -22.35 -3.47 15.09
N GLY A 238 -22.68 -3.23 16.36
CA GLY A 238 -23.87 -3.83 17.01
C GLY A 238 -23.81 -5.36 17.16
N ILE A 239 -22.64 -5.97 17.02
CA ILE A 239 -22.43 -7.40 17.18
C ILE A 239 -22.30 -7.72 18.67
N SER A 240 -22.84 -8.86 19.11
CA SER A 240 -22.63 -9.34 20.48
C SER A 240 -21.13 -9.44 20.77
N ILE A 241 -20.69 -8.72 21.81
CA ILE A 241 -19.28 -8.70 22.25
C ILE A 241 -18.74 -10.11 22.48
N ALA A 242 -19.58 -11.02 22.96
CA ALA A 242 -19.19 -12.41 23.20
C ALA A 242 -18.92 -13.18 21.91
N LEU A 243 -19.80 -13.04 20.90
CA LEU A 243 -19.64 -13.69 19.60
C LEU A 243 -18.43 -13.13 18.85
N TYR A 244 -18.23 -11.82 18.92
CA TYR A 244 -17.09 -11.16 18.32
C TYR A 244 -15.76 -11.59 18.96
N ARG A 245 -15.70 -11.65 20.29
CA ARG A 245 -14.52 -12.16 21.02
C ARG A 245 -14.22 -13.61 20.69
N LEU A 246 -15.25 -14.45 20.54
CA LEU A 246 -15.09 -15.84 20.16
C LEU A 246 -14.53 -15.97 18.73
N LEU A 247 -15.08 -15.23 17.76
CA LEU A 247 -14.62 -15.22 16.37
C LEU A 247 -13.18 -14.72 16.25
N VAL A 248 -12.83 -13.70 16.99
CA VAL A 248 -11.50 -13.08 16.90
C VAL A 248 -10.46 -13.80 17.74
N SER A 249 -10.83 -14.46 18.85
CA SER A 249 -9.89 -15.27 19.63
C SER A 249 -9.52 -16.59 18.94
N THR A 250 -10.35 -17.05 18.02
CA THR A 250 -10.08 -18.24 17.17
C THR A 250 -9.36 -17.88 15.88
N VAL A 251 -9.40 -16.63 15.45
CA VAL A 251 -8.60 -16.15 14.32
C VAL A 251 -7.20 -15.85 14.86
N LEU A 252 -6.25 -16.67 14.45
CA LEU A 252 -4.81 -16.47 14.66
C LEU A 252 -4.47 -15.00 14.42
N THR A 253 -3.66 -14.41 15.31
CA THR A 253 -3.09 -13.07 15.06
C THR A 253 -2.56 -13.04 13.63
N PRO A 254 -3.10 -12.19 12.74
CA PRO A 254 -2.67 -12.20 11.36
C PRO A 254 -1.18 -11.93 11.32
N LYS A 255 -0.48 -12.78 10.61
CA LYS A 255 0.93 -12.59 10.31
C LYS A 255 0.99 -11.92 8.95
N ILE A 256 1.65 -10.79 8.90
CA ILE A 256 1.95 -10.13 7.64
C ILE A 256 3.41 -10.40 7.32
N THR A 257 3.65 -10.96 6.15
CA THR A 257 5.00 -11.22 5.65
C THR A 257 5.36 -10.16 4.63
N ILE A 258 6.45 -9.46 4.86
CA ILE A 258 7.00 -8.51 3.89
C ILE A 258 8.33 -9.02 3.37
N LEU A 259 8.45 -9.12 2.05
CA LEU A 259 9.71 -9.34 1.36
C LEU A 259 10.39 -7.98 1.12
N LYS A 260 11.54 -7.75 1.73
CA LYS A 260 12.37 -6.58 1.47
C LYS A 260 13.53 -6.98 0.57
N ALA A 261 13.59 -6.39 -0.60
CA ALA A 261 14.61 -6.64 -1.60
C ALA A 261 15.40 -5.36 -1.88
N THR A 262 16.70 -5.42 -1.65
CA THR A 262 17.61 -4.28 -1.82
C THR A 262 18.75 -4.67 -2.73
N LYS A 263 19.10 -3.82 -3.67
CA LYS A 263 20.31 -3.98 -4.45
C LYS A 263 21.54 -3.62 -3.61
N PRO A 264 22.64 -4.37 -3.74
CA PRO A 264 23.89 -3.96 -3.13
C PRO A 264 24.25 -2.58 -3.69
N HIS A 265 24.47 -1.62 -2.79
CA HIS A 265 25.07 -0.35 -3.15
C HIS A 265 26.51 -0.66 -3.61
N TYR A 266 26.77 -0.57 -4.89
CA TYR A 266 28.12 -0.35 -5.36
C TYR A 266 28.43 1.11 -5.00
N ASP A 267 28.95 1.33 -3.79
CA ASP A 267 29.68 2.56 -3.53
C ASP A 267 30.74 2.61 -4.60
N ASN A 268 30.65 3.64 -5.44
CA ASN A 268 31.72 3.97 -6.37
C ASN A 268 32.97 4.22 -5.54
N ILE A 269 33.72 3.15 -5.28
CA ILE A 269 35.12 3.25 -4.85
C ILE A 269 35.87 3.72 -6.09
N THR A 270 35.74 4.98 -6.41
CA THR A 270 36.74 5.69 -7.21
C THR A 270 37.77 6.19 -6.23
N LYS A 271 38.84 5.41 -6.17
CA LYS A 271 40.13 5.93 -5.72
C LYS A 271 40.65 6.99 -6.70
#